data_3e3c8cf0c7abc0bacb5bbf3b54ee87d1
#
_entry.id   3e3c8cf0c7abc0bacb5bbf3b54ee87d1
#
_cell.length_a   1.000
_cell.length_b   1.000
_cell.length_c   1.000
_cell.angle_alpha   90.00
_cell.angle_beta   90.00
_cell.angle_gamma   90.00
#
_symmetry.space_group_name_H-M   'P 1'
#
loop_
_entity.id
_entity.type
_entity.pdbx_description
1 polymer ?
#
loop_
_entity_poly.entity_id
_entity_poly.type
_entity_poly.pdbx_seq_one_letter_code
_entity_poly.pdbx_strand_id
1 'polypeptide(L)'
;MRTSLLLPSLALLALGCTGELATDEPPLPTGNASAGTENTFDHPDSNIDVWELLDRMKAEGPPRYSARMHACAKLKYDTLGRLLGSRGVDLAATGALSAGKLYRDGDQALGAPNFAARQRESRELTTATASRMFDIFVQAAPEIIAAMPGLPACQIAGQGATMFNADNQCNPDGITCLLGVPATPSHLELCNLAVTRASDVEKGKRIAVASLLAAANTCE
;
A
#
# COMPACT_ATOMS: atom_id res chain seq x y z
N MET A 1 42.62 50.05 -0.09
CA MET A 1 41.89 49.48 -1.23
C MET A 1 40.60 48.87 -0.71
N ARG A 2 39.49 49.59 -0.91
CA ARG A 2 38.14 49.14 -0.49
C ARG A 2 37.43 48.57 -1.72
N THR A 3 37.18 47.29 -1.71
CA THR A 3 36.40 46.58 -2.78
C THR A 3 34.94 46.52 -2.33
N SER A 4 34.09 47.31 -2.96
CA SER A 4 32.63 47.28 -2.79
C SER A 4 32.06 46.09 -3.58
N LEU A 5 31.42 45.17 -2.89
CA LEU A 5 30.60 44.09 -3.48
C LEU A 5 29.16 44.58 -3.68
N LEU A 6 28.80 44.79 -4.94
CA LEU A 6 27.43 45.05 -5.38
C LEU A 6 26.64 43.71 -5.39
N LEU A 7 25.59 43.64 -4.56
CA LEU A 7 24.58 42.58 -4.62
C LEU A 7 23.57 42.92 -5.72
N PRO A 8 23.28 41.99 -6.64
CA PRO A 8 22.13 42.14 -7.54
C PRO A 8 20.84 41.70 -6.81
N SER A 9 19.90 42.64 -6.73
CA SER A 9 18.52 42.37 -6.30
C SER A 9 17.81 41.44 -7.27
N LEU A 10 17.47 40.26 -6.80
CA LEU A 10 16.65 39.30 -7.54
C LEU A 10 15.17 39.66 -7.32
N ALA A 11 14.54 40.29 -8.32
CA ALA A 11 13.10 40.55 -8.32
C ALA A 11 12.35 39.23 -8.62
N LEU A 12 11.67 38.65 -7.62
CA LEU A 12 10.73 37.56 -7.80
C LEU A 12 9.45 38.11 -8.44
N LEU A 13 9.25 37.83 -9.71
CA LEU A 13 7.97 37.99 -10.40
C LEU A 13 7.05 36.84 -9.95
N ALA A 14 6.12 37.12 -9.05
CA ALA A 14 5.00 36.26 -8.73
C ALA A 14 3.97 36.34 -9.88
N LEU A 15 4.06 35.42 -10.83
CA LEU A 15 2.99 35.15 -11.78
C LEU A 15 1.89 34.36 -11.05
N GLY A 16 0.92 35.08 -10.52
CA GLY A 16 -0.33 34.51 -10.04
C GLY A 16 -1.12 33.98 -11.23
N CYS A 17 -1.24 32.66 -11.36
CA CYS A 17 -2.28 32.06 -12.19
C CYS A 17 -3.63 32.30 -11.53
N THR A 18 -4.33 33.37 -11.92
CA THR A 18 -5.78 33.52 -11.73
C THR A 18 -6.44 32.72 -12.84
N GLY A 19 -6.57 31.41 -12.63
CA GLY A 19 -7.47 30.59 -13.44
C GLY A 19 -8.90 30.97 -13.06
N GLU A 20 -9.57 31.74 -13.91
CA GLU A 20 -11.01 31.84 -13.88
C GLU A 20 -11.57 30.44 -14.18
N LEU A 21 -12.06 29.78 -13.13
CA LEU A 21 -12.91 28.61 -13.29
C LEU A 21 -14.19 29.08 -13.95
N ALA A 22 -14.31 28.85 -15.27
CA ALA A 22 -15.56 28.95 -15.95
C ALA A 22 -16.51 27.96 -15.29
N THR A 23 -17.41 28.47 -14.46
CA THR A 23 -18.54 27.72 -13.91
C THR A 23 -19.60 27.58 -14.99
N ASP A 24 -19.33 26.76 -16.02
CA ASP A 24 -20.37 26.11 -16.79
C ASP A 24 -20.90 24.91 -16.01
N GLU A 25 -21.44 25.19 -14.83
CA GLU A 25 -22.25 24.23 -14.11
C GLU A 25 -23.59 24.16 -14.87
N PRO A 26 -23.94 23.01 -15.46
CA PRO A 26 -25.25 22.86 -16.06
C PRO A 26 -26.31 23.15 -14.98
N PRO A 27 -27.38 23.89 -15.28
CA PRO A 27 -28.39 24.21 -14.29
C PRO A 27 -28.87 22.92 -13.65
N LEU A 28 -28.73 22.85 -12.32
CA LEU A 28 -29.31 21.77 -11.52
C LEU A 28 -30.77 21.62 -11.92
N PRO A 29 -31.24 20.40 -12.25
CA PRO A 29 -32.64 20.20 -12.53
C PRO A 29 -33.44 20.72 -11.33
N THR A 30 -34.26 21.73 -11.55
CA THR A 30 -35.21 22.23 -10.57
C THR A 30 -36.26 21.15 -10.36
N GLY A 31 -35.91 20.16 -9.55
CA GLY A 31 -36.89 19.22 -9.03
C GLY A 31 -37.87 20.00 -8.18
N ASN A 32 -39.15 19.94 -8.52
CA ASN A 32 -40.20 20.46 -7.70
C ASN A 32 -40.06 19.89 -6.31
N ALA A 33 -39.61 20.72 -5.37
CA ALA A 33 -39.62 20.39 -3.96
C ALA A 33 -41.08 20.28 -3.53
N SER A 34 -41.64 19.09 -3.63
CA SER A 34 -42.87 18.73 -2.95
C SER A 34 -42.56 18.69 -1.46
N ALA A 35 -43.06 19.72 -0.76
CA ALA A 35 -42.91 19.82 0.68
C ALA A 35 -43.58 18.61 1.35
N GLY A 36 -42.81 17.87 2.13
CA GLY A 36 -43.34 17.03 3.19
C GLY A 36 -43.44 15.54 2.95
N THR A 37 -42.34 14.86 2.91
CA THR A 37 -42.16 13.56 3.58
C THR A 37 -40.67 13.40 3.86
N GLU A 38 -40.32 13.21 5.12
CA GLU A 38 -38.96 13.12 5.67
C GLU A 38 -38.25 11.81 5.31
N ASN A 39 -38.18 11.44 4.06
CA ASN A 39 -37.34 10.31 3.60
C ASN A 39 -36.99 10.49 2.12
N THR A 40 -36.48 11.66 1.75
CA THR A 40 -36.03 11.89 0.38
C THR A 40 -34.55 11.57 0.26
N PHE A 41 -34.17 10.29 0.35
CA PHE A 41 -33.15 9.79 -0.52
C PHE A 41 -33.82 9.51 -1.87
N ASP A 42 -33.92 10.55 -2.71
CA ASP A 42 -34.24 10.36 -4.12
C ASP A 42 -33.07 9.64 -4.77
N HIS A 43 -33.12 8.32 -4.72
CA HIS A 43 -32.26 7.54 -5.59
C HIS A 43 -32.74 7.75 -7.02
N PRO A 44 -31.82 8.02 -7.98
CA PRO A 44 -32.22 8.14 -9.39
C PRO A 44 -33.00 6.92 -9.92
N ASP A 45 -32.93 5.80 -9.19
CA ASP A 45 -33.67 4.57 -9.50
C ASP A 45 -34.97 4.40 -8.71
N SER A 46 -35.40 5.40 -7.90
CA SER A 46 -36.60 5.28 -7.06
C SER A 46 -37.93 5.16 -7.85
N ASN A 47 -37.91 5.49 -9.14
CA ASN A 47 -39.06 5.40 -10.05
C ASN A 47 -38.99 4.23 -11.04
N ILE A 48 -37.97 3.35 -10.91
CA ILE A 48 -37.84 2.18 -11.79
C ILE A 48 -38.75 1.09 -11.25
N ASP A 49 -39.58 0.52 -12.14
CA ASP A 49 -40.38 -0.67 -11.80
C ASP A 49 -39.47 -1.79 -11.31
N VAL A 50 -39.88 -2.45 -10.22
CA VAL A 50 -39.11 -3.53 -9.59
C VAL A 50 -38.78 -4.64 -10.60
N TRP A 51 -39.69 -4.91 -11.55
CA TRP A 51 -39.48 -5.93 -12.58
C TRP A 51 -38.44 -5.51 -13.61
N GLU A 52 -38.43 -4.24 -13.99
CA GLU A 52 -37.40 -3.68 -14.88
C GLU A 52 -36.02 -3.69 -14.21
N LEU A 53 -35.96 -3.38 -12.91
CA LEU A 53 -34.73 -3.49 -12.12
C LEU A 53 -34.21 -4.93 -12.06
N LEU A 54 -35.11 -5.90 -11.83
CA LEU A 54 -34.75 -7.32 -11.81
C LEU A 54 -34.24 -7.82 -13.16
N ASP A 55 -34.85 -7.39 -14.27
CA ASP A 55 -34.42 -7.77 -15.61
C ASP A 55 -33.07 -7.14 -15.96
N ARG A 56 -32.81 -5.89 -15.53
CA ARG A 56 -31.51 -5.26 -15.64
C ARG A 56 -30.45 -6.03 -14.84
N MET A 57 -30.74 -6.39 -13.57
CA MET A 57 -29.82 -7.17 -12.74
C MET A 57 -29.52 -8.55 -13.34
N LYS A 58 -30.50 -9.19 -13.98
CA LYS A 58 -30.28 -10.47 -14.70
C LYS A 58 -29.40 -10.27 -15.93
N ALA A 59 -29.59 -9.19 -16.68
CA ALA A 59 -28.80 -8.88 -17.87
C ALA A 59 -27.36 -8.51 -17.53
N GLU A 60 -27.14 -7.77 -16.42
CA GLU A 60 -25.81 -7.38 -15.92
C GLU A 60 -25.04 -8.53 -15.27
N GLY A 61 -25.75 -9.61 -14.92
CA GLY A 61 -25.20 -10.78 -14.24
C GLY A 61 -24.91 -10.54 -12.75
N PRO A 62 -24.29 -11.51 -12.07
CA PRO A 62 -24.01 -11.39 -10.65
C PRO A 62 -23.08 -10.20 -10.38
N PRO A 63 -23.29 -9.46 -9.27
CA PRO A 63 -22.46 -8.31 -8.92
C PRO A 63 -20.99 -8.69 -8.90
N ARG A 64 -20.17 -8.00 -9.66
CA ARG A 64 -18.73 -8.19 -9.60
C ARG A 64 -18.24 -7.52 -8.32
N TYR A 65 -17.89 -8.33 -7.33
CA TYR A 65 -17.39 -7.84 -6.04
C TYR A 65 -16.15 -6.95 -6.19
N SER A 66 -15.34 -7.15 -7.22
CA SER A 66 -14.20 -6.33 -7.57
C SER A 66 -14.55 -4.86 -7.91
N ALA A 67 -15.76 -4.61 -8.39
CA ALA A 67 -16.19 -3.25 -8.75
C ALA A 67 -16.61 -2.39 -7.53
N ARG A 68 -16.78 -2.99 -6.37
CA ARG A 68 -17.22 -2.30 -5.14
C ARG A 68 -16.08 -1.93 -4.18
N MET A 69 -14.87 -2.37 -4.44
CA MET A 69 -13.72 -2.05 -3.62
C MET A 69 -12.99 -0.83 -4.21
N HIS A 70 -13.54 0.35 -3.96
CA HIS A 70 -12.92 1.61 -4.38
C HIS A 70 -11.75 2.06 -3.50
N ALA A 71 -11.51 1.37 -2.38
CA ALA A 71 -10.41 1.67 -1.48
C ALA A 71 -9.65 0.39 -1.13
N CYS A 72 -8.35 0.42 -1.33
CA CYS A 72 -7.46 -0.64 -0.87
C CYS A 72 -7.42 -0.66 0.65
N ALA A 73 -7.83 -1.78 1.24
CA ALA A 73 -7.65 -1.99 2.66
C ALA A 73 -6.15 -2.09 2.96
N LYS A 74 -5.64 -1.20 3.80
CA LYS A 74 -4.25 -1.33 4.27
C LYS A 74 -4.12 -2.44 5.31
N LEU A 75 -2.92 -2.99 5.40
CA LEU A 75 -2.56 -3.83 6.54
C LEU A 75 -2.63 -3.02 7.84
N LYS A 76 -3.30 -3.55 8.86
CA LYS A 76 -3.38 -2.87 10.16
C LYS A 76 -1.99 -2.76 10.80
N TYR A 77 -1.77 -1.69 11.55
CA TYR A 77 -0.49 -1.42 12.21
C TYR A 77 0.01 -2.61 13.05
N ASP A 78 -0.82 -3.13 13.95
CA ASP A 78 -0.46 -4.30 14.77
C ASP A 78 -0.23 -5.57 13.93
N THR A 79 -0.99 -5.73 12.84
CA THR A 79 -0.83 -6.88 11.95
C THR A 79 0.50 -6.80 11.20
N LEU A 80 0.90 -5.59 10.77
CA LEU A 80 2.22 -5.37 10.17
C LEU A 80 3.34 -5.74 11.15
N GLY A 81 3.24 -5.31 12.41
CA GLY A 81 4.20 -5.69 13.44
C GLY A 81 4.28 -7.20 13.65
N ARG A 82 3.13 -7.89 13.73
CA ARG A 82 3.09 -9.36 13.85
C ARG A 82 3.66 -10.06 12.61
N LEU A 83 3.37 -9.54 11.42
CA LEU A 83 3.93 -10.06 10.17
C LEU A 83 5.46 -9.99 10.21
N LEU A 84 6.02 -8.82 10.49
CA LEU A 84 7.47 -8.62 10.58
C LEU A 84 8.10 -9.55 11.63
N GLY A 85 7.55 -9.57 12.84
CA GLY A 85 8.05 -10.45 13.91
C GLY A 85 7.96 -11.93 13.55
N SER A 86 6.89 -12.38 12.88
CA SER A 86 6.75 -13.77 12.42
C SER A 86 7.77 -14.16 11.34
N ARG A 87 8.37 -13.19 10.68
CA ARG A 87 9.42 -13.36 9.67
C ARG A 87 10.83 -13.15 10.24
N GLY A 88 10.96 -13.03 11.58
CA GLY A 88 12.22 -12.93 12.27
C GLY A 88 12.83 -11.53 12.34
N VAL A 89 12.03 -10.48 12.09
CA VAL A 89 12.49 -9.08 12.21
C VAL A 89 12.52 -8.68 13.68
N ASP A 90 13.62 -8.07 14.11
CA ASP A 90 13.74 -7.49 15.46
C ASP A 90 13.00 -6.13 15.54
N LEU A 91 11.78 -6.19 16.06
CA LEU A 91 10.96 -4.97 16.25
C LEU A 91 11.50 -4.05 17.36
N ALA A 92 12.41 -4.53 18.23
CA ALA A 92 13.03 -3.73 19.28
C ALA A 92 14.32 -3.03 18.80
N ALA A 93 14.83 -3.37 17.62
CA ALA A 93 16.05 -2.78 17.09
C ALA A 93 16.01 -1.24 17.08
N THR A 94 17.11 -0.59 17.52
CA THR A 94 17.19 0.87 17.72
C THR A 94 18.00 1.61 16.65
N GLY A 95 18.63 0.88 15.73
CA GLY A 95 19.38 1.48 14.62
C GLY A 95 18.53 2.43 13.79
N ALA A 96 19.06 3.56 13.38
CA ALA A 96 18.31 4.64 12.72
C ALA A 96 17.51 4.18 11.47
N LEU A 97 18.04 3.20 10.75
CA LEU A 97 17.42 2.62 9.56
C LEU A 97 16.97 1.17 9.79
N SER A 98 16.90 0.69 11.04
CA SER A 98 16.37 -0.66 11.31
C SER A 98 14.87 -0.71 11.03
N ALA A 99 14.39 -1.85 10.51
CA ALA A 99 12.97 -2.06 10.23
C ALA A 99 12.11 -1.84 11.48
N GLY A 100 12.58 -2.33 12.64
CA GLY A 100 11.87 -2.14 13.92
C GLY A 100 11.72 -0.68 14.32
N LYS A 101 12.78 0.14 14.16
CA LYS A 101 12.68 1.58 14.44
C LYS A 101 11.77 2.28 13.44
N LEU A 102 11.92 2.00 12.14
CA LEU A 102 11.07 2.58 11.11
C LEU A 102 9.58 2.24 11.34
N TYR A 103 9.28 1.02 11.79
CA TYR A 103 7.93 0.60 12.15
C TYR A 103 7.40 1.43 13.32
N ARG A 104 8.12 1.52 14.43
CA ARG A 104 7.66 2.24 15.63
C ARG A 104 7.53 3.75 15.40
N ASP A 105 8.48 4.36 14.70
CA ASP A 105 8.45 5.80 14.40
C ASP A 105 7.52 6.16 13.23
N GLY A 106 6.99 5.16 12.56
CA GLY A 106 6.11 5.31 11.40
C GLY A 106 4.62 5.26 11.73
N ASP A 107 4.23 5.24 12.99
CA ASP A 107 2.87 5.07 13.47
C ASP A 107 1.85 6.00 12.79
N GLN A 108 2.17 7.28 12.69
CA GLN A 108 1.32 8.27 12.03
C GLN A 108 1.19 8.02 10.53
N ALA A 109 2.31 7.79 9.82
CA ALA A 109 2.31 7.53 8.39
C ALA A 109 1.58 6.21 8.06
N LEU A 110 1.72 5.21 8.95
CA LEU A 110 1.01 3.95 8.86
C LEU A 110 -0.47 4.06 9.29
N GLY A 111 -0.90 5.23 9.76
CA GLY A 111 -2.27 5.47 10.21
C GLY A 111 -2.66 4.62 11.41
N ALA A 112 -1.72 4.40 12.34
CA ALA A 112 -1.97 3.69 13.59
C ALA A 112 -3.05 4.39 14.42
N PRO A 113 -3.76 3.68 15.32
CA PRO A 113 -4.77 4.29 16.17
C PRO A 113 -4.12 5.25 17.18
N ASN A 114 -4.72 6.40 17.37
CA ASN A 114 -4.33 7.35 18.41
C ASN A 114 -5.43 7.42 19.49
N PHE A 115 -5.28 6.64 20.53
CA PHE A 115 -6.29 6.54 21.60
C PHE A 115 -6.40 7.84 22.41
N ALA A 116 -5.31 8.58 22.57
CA ALA A 116 -5.34 9.87 23.27
C ALA A 116 -6.17 10.91 22.51
N ALA A 117 -6.09 10.92 21.19
CA ALA A 117 -6.88 11.79 20.32
C ALA A 117 -8.24 11.17 19.94
N ARG A 118 -8.59 9.98 20.45
CA ARG A 118 -9.80 9.21 20.09
C ARG A 118 -9.91 8.96 18.57
N GLN A 119 -8.78 8.85 17.89
CA GLN A 119 -8.71 8.51 16.47
C GLN A 119 -8.52 7.00 16.33
N ARG A 120 -9.41 6.38 15.55
CA ARG A 120 -9.26 4.98 15.18
C ARG A 120 -8.27 4.84 14.04
N GLU A 121 -7.75 3.64 13.89
CA GLU A 121 -6.86 3.29 12.81
C GLU A 121 -7.48 3.59 11.44
N SER A 122 -6.69 4.21 10.55
CA SER A 122 -7.06 4.41 9.15
C SER A 122 -7.23 3.07 8.44
N ARG A 123 -8.27 2.94 7.63
CA ARG A 123 -8.52 1.74 6.83
C ARG A 123 -8.00 1.84 5.41
N GLU A 124 -7.71 3.04 4.96
CA GLU A 124 -7.31 3.31 3.58
C GLU A 124 -5.80 3.25 3.42
N LEU A 125 -5.35 2.69 2.31
CA LEU A 125 -3.96 2.70 1.91
C LEU A 125 -3.66 4.03 1.19
N THR A 126 -3.05 4.97 1.92
CA THR A 126 -2.57 6.23 1.33
C THR A 126 -1.18 6.05 0.73
N THR A 127 -0.78 6.98 -0.14
CA THR A 127 0.60 7.00 -0.70
C THR A 127 1.65 7.05 0.40
N ALA A 128 1.42 7.82 1.47
CA ALA A 128 2.33 7.90 2.61
C ALA A 128 2.44 6.54 3.33
N THR A 129 1.31 5.86 3.53
CA THR A 129 1.28 4.52 4.13
C THR A 129 2.01 3.50 3.27
N ALA A 130 1.74 3.49 1.94
CA ALA A 130 2.39 2.57 1.00
C ALA A 130 3.90 2.77 0.96
N SER A 131 4.37 4.02 0.84
CA SER A 131 5.79 4.37 0.88
C SER A 131 6.44 3.91 2.18
N ARG A 132 5.81 4.21 3.33
CA ARG A 132 6.37 3.84 4.63
C ARG A 132 6.43 2.33 4.81
N MET A 133 5.39 1.61 4.41
CA MET A 133 5.39 0.13 4.43
C MET A 133 6.52 -0.43 3.56
N PHE A 134 6.68 0.09 2.35
CA PHE A 134 7.74 -0.35 1.44
C PHE A 134 9.14 -0.10 2.03
N ASP A 135 9.39 1.07 2.61
CA ASP A 135 10.65 1.38 3.28
C ASP A 135 10.95 0.38 4.42
N ILE A 136 9.93 0.06 5.24
CA ILE A 136 10.05 -0.93 6.30
C ILE A 136 10.40 -2.30 5.72
N PHE A 137 9.73 -2.75 4.66
CA PHE A 137 10.00 -4.04 4.02
C PHE A 137 11.40 -4.11 3.42
N VAL A 138 11.89 -3.03 2.79
CA VAL A 138 13.26 -2.97 2.26
C VAL A 138 14.30 -3.10 3.37
N GLN A 139 14.06 -2.47 4.53
CA GLN A 139 14.98 -2.56 5.66
C GLN A 139 14.83 -3.86 6.44
N ALA A 140 13.66 -4.49 6.43
CA ALA A 140 13.41 -5.80 7.03
C ALA A 140 14.00 -6.95 6.21
N ALA A 141 14.16 -6.79 4.91
CA ALA A 141 14.55 -7.85 3.99
C ALA A 141 15.83 -8.60 4.40
N PRO A 142 16.94 -7.96 4.84
CA PRO A 142 18.12 -8.67 5.29
C PRO A 142 17.86 -9.58 6.50
N GLU A 143 17.09 -9.10 7.47
CA GLU A 143 16.73 -9.88 8.66
C GLU A 143 15.85 -11.07 8.29
N ILE A 144 14.86 -10.85 7.43
CA ILE A 144 13.95 -11.90 6.92
C ILE A 144 14.73 -12.97 6.18
N ILE A 145 15.62 -12.59 5.25
CA ILE A 145 16.44 -13.53 4.48
C ILE A 145 17.31 -14.38 5.41
N ALA A 146 17.95 -13.75 6.40
CA ALA A 146 18.81 -14.43 7.35
C ALA A 146 18.05 -15.35 8.32
N ALA A 147 16.85 -14.92 8.77
CA ALA A 147 16.06 -15.68 9.73
C ALA A 147 15.32 -16.87 9.10
N MET A 148 14.94 -16.77 7.82
CA MET A 148 14.06 -17.70 7.13
C MET A 148 14.43 -19.18 7.31
N PRO A 149 15.69 -19.64 7.17
CA PRO A 149 16.03 -21.05 7.33
C PRO A 149 15.78 -21.60 8.75
N GLY A 150 15.76 -20.70 9.74
CA GLY A 150 15.54 -21.07 11.15
C GLY A 150 14.07 -21.01 11.59
N LEU A 151 13.18 -20.45 10.78
CA LEU A 151 11.79 -20.29 11.15
C LEU A 151 11.02 -21.61 11.08
N PRO A 152 10.26 -22.00 12.11
CA PRO A 152 9.47 -23.25 12.09
C PRO A 152 8.47 -23.31 10.93
N ALA A 153 7.88 -22.16 10.56
CA ALA A 153 6.93 -22.06 9.45
C ALA A 153 7.58 -22.22 8.06
N CYS A 154 8.91 -22.16 7.97
CA CYS A 154 9.68 -22.27 6.74
C CYS A 154 10.38 -23.63 6.58
N GLN A 155 10.04 -24.61 7.42
CA GLN A 155 10.60 -25.93 7.32
C GLN A 155 9.87 -26.75 6.27
N ILE A 156 10.59 -27.22 5.24
CA ILE A 156 10.06 -28.08 4.17
C ILE A 156 10.86 -29.38 4.18
N ALA A 157 10.18 -30.49 4.38
CA ALA A 157 10.81 -31.81 4.51
C ALA A 157 11.98 -31.86 5.53
N GLY A 158 11.88 -31.08 6.62
CA GLY A 158 12.89 -31.00 7.68
C GLY A 158 14.09 -30.11 7.36
N GLN A 159 14.07 -29.38 6.25
CA GLN A 159 15.09 -28.40 5.88
C GLN A 159 14.50 -27.00 5.85
N GLY A 160 15.27 -26.02 6.35
CA GLY A 160 14.88 -24.62 6.31
C GLY A 160 14.88 -24.08 4.87
N ALA A 161 13.77 -23.49 4.45
CA ALA A 161 13.69 -22.81 3.16
C ALA A 161 14.65 -21.61 3.13
N THR A 162 15.24 -21.36 1.96
CA THR A 162 16.05 -20.16 1.70
C THR A 162 15.34 -19.30 0.67
N MET A 163 15.41 -17.97 0.80
CA MET A 163 14.77 -17.05 -0.15
C MET A 163 15.41 -17.10 -1.53
N PHE A 164 16.75 -17.27 -1.57
CA PHE A 164 17.53 -17.29 -2.80
C PHE A 164 18.44 -18.53 -2.83
N ASN A 165 18.68 -19.05 -4.04
CA ASN A 165 19.66 -20.11 -4.26
C ASN A 165 21.09 -19.54 -4.40
N ALA A 166 22.07 -20.43 -4.65
CA ALA A 166 23.48 -20.05 -4.82
C ALA A 166 23.72 -19.12 -6.05
N ASP A 167 22.85 -19.20 -7.05
CA ASP A 167 22.90 -18.37 -8.26
C ASP A 167 22.14 -17.05 -8.11
N ASN A 168 21.74 -16.69 -6.89
CA ASN A 168 20.91 -15.52 -6.56
C ASN A 168 19.52 -15.52 -7.22
N GLN A 169 19.03 -16.66 -7.66
CA GLN A 169 17.67 -16.81 -8.14
C GLN A 169 16.71 -17.05 -6.98
N CYS A 170 15.49 -16.59 -7.15
CA CYS A 170 14.45 -16.73 -6.14
C CYS A 170 13.99 -18.19 -6.02
N ASN A 171 13.87 -18.66 -4.80
CA ASN A 171 13.44 -20.02 -4.49
C ASN A 171 11.92 -20.04 -4.26
N PRO A 172 11.16 -20.91 -4.95
CA PRO A 172 9.72 -21.06 -4.74
C PRO A 172 9.33 -21.32 -3.29
N ASP A 173 10.11 -22.17 -2.61
CA ASP A 173 9.89 -22.53 -1.21
C ASP A 173 10.09 -21.33 -0.29
N GLY A 174 11.12 -20.52 -0.57
CA GLY A 174 11.36 -19.28 0.14
C GLY A 174 10.25 -18.26 -0.05
N ILE A 175 9.73 -18.12 -1.28
CA ILE A 175 8.59 -17.25 -1.58
C ILE A 175 7.32 -17.76 -0.87
N THR A 176 7.06 -19.07 -0.92
CA THR A 176 5.94 -19.69 -0.22
C THR A 176 6.00 -19.43 1.28
N CYS A 177 7.18 -19.58 1.89
CA CYS A 177 7.39 -19.25 3.28
C CYS A 177 7.19 -17.75 3.55
N LEU A 178 7.74 -16.87 2.70
CA LEU A 178 7.64 -15.42 2.85
C LEU A 178 6.18 -14.95 2.84
N LEU A 179 5.39 -15.44 1.90
CA LEU A 179 4.01 -14.99 1.68
C LEU A 179 2.98 -15.77 2.51
N GLY A 180 3.31 -17.01 2.91
CA GLY A 180 2.37 -17.93 3.57
C GLY A 180 1.34 -18.54 2.61
N VAL A 181 1.53 -18.37 1.30
CA VAL A 181 0.74 -18.95 0.22
C VAL A 181 1.66 -19.57 -0.83
N PRO A 182 1.25 -20.58 -1.59
CA PRO A 182 2.09 -21.19 -2.61
C PRO A 182 2.62 -20.16 -3.61
N ALA A 183 3.92 -20.25 -3.93
CA ALA A 183 4.54 -19.39 -4.93
C ALA A 183 3.91 -19.63 -6.31
N THR A 184 3.59 -18.55 -7.01
CA THR A 184 3.11 -18.58 -8.40
C THR A 184 4.25 -18.26 -9.37
N PRO A 185 4.12 -18.58 -10.67
CA PRO A 185 5.08 -18.15 -11.67
C PRO A 185 5.30 -16.62 -11.70
N SER A 186 4.25 -15.83 -11.49
CA SER A 186 4.34 -14.38 -11.44
C SER A 186 5.15 -13.88 -10.23
N HIS A 187 5.05 -14.55 -9.08
CA HIS A 187 5.89 -14.23 -7.92
C HIS A 187 7.37 -14.45 -8.21
N LEU A 188 7.70 -15.58 -8.88
CA LEU A 188 9.08 -15.89 -9.26
C LEU A 188 9.63 -14.91 -10.29
N GLU A 189 8.81 -14.56 -11.29
CA GLU A 189 9.19 -13.58 -12.31
C GLU A 189 9.45 -12.21 -11.70
N LEU A 190 8.54 -11.70 -10.88
CA LEU A 190 8.70 -10.42 -10.16
C LEU A 190 9.98 -10.43 -9.32
N CYS A 191 10.19 -11.49 -8.55
CA CYS A 191 11.36 -11.64 -7.69
C CYS A 191 12.66 -11.64 -8.48
N ASN A 192 12.78 -12.48 -9.51
CA ASN A 192 13.98 -12.59 -10.33
C ASN A 192 14.22 -11.29 -11.14
N LEU A 193 13.16 -10.64 -11.61
CA LEU A 193 13.27 -9.35 -12.30
C LEU A 193 13.86 -8.29 -11.37
N ALA A 194 13.40 -8.20 -10.13
CA ALA A 194 13.93 -7.25 -9.14
C ALA A 194 15.42 -7.48 -8.87
N VAL A 195 15.87 -8.75 -8.75
CA VAL A 195 17.27 -9.07 -8.53
C VAL A 195 18.13 -8.73 -9.77
N THR A 196 17.66 -9.09 -10.97
CA THR A 196 18.46 -8.92 -12.20
C THR A 196 18.52 -7.48 -12.70
N ARG A 197 17.50 -6.65 -12.43
CA ARG A 197 17.44 -5.25 -12.85
C ARG A 197 18.15 -4.29 -11.90
N ALA A 198 18.44 -4.71 -10.69
CA ALA A 198 19.14 -3.87 -9.73
C ALA A 198 20.60 -3.67 -10.12
N SER A 199 21.16 -2.51 -9.77
CA SER A 199 22.57 -2.19 -9.97
C SER A 199 23.52 -3.03 -9.09
N ASP A 200 22.98 -3.66 -8.06
CA ASP A 200 23.69 -4.47 -7.10
C ASP A 200 22.78 -5.62 -6.64
N VAL A 201 23.32 -6.83 -6.56
CA VAL A 201 22.57 -8.05 -6.26
C VAL A 201 21.93 -7.99 -4.86
N GLU A 202 22.62 -7.47 -3.87
CA GLU A 202 22.09 -7.40 -2.50
C GLU A 202 20.96 -6.36 -2.39
N LYS A 203 21.06 -5.25 -3.11
CA LYS A 203 19.96 -4.31 -3.25
C LYS A 203 18.78 -4.94 -3.97
N GLY A 204 19.06 -5.71 -5.03
CA GLY A 204 18.04 -6.45 -5.77
C GLY A 204 17.28 -7.43 -4.89
N LYS A 205 17.96 -8.20 -4.06
CA LYS A 205 17.35 -9.11 -3.09
C LYS A 205 16.45 -8.40 -2.10
N ARG A 206 16.87 -7.25 -1.57
CA ARG A 206 16.05 -6.44 -0.67
C ARG A 206 14.78 -5.92 -1.36
N ILE A 207 14.93 -5.40 -2.56
CA ILE A 207 13.79 -4.91 -3.36
C ILE A 207 12.85 -6.06 -3.70
N ALA A 208 13.37 -7.25 -4.06
CA ALA A 208 12.56 -8.42 -4.38
C ALA A 208 11.67 -8.84 -3.20
N VAL A 209 12.25 -8.97 -2.00
CA VAL A 209 11.48 -9.29 -0.78
C VAL A 209 10.46 -8.22 -0.48
N ALA A 210 10.85 -6.94 -0.55
CA ALA A 210 9.94 -5.83 -0.29
C ALA A 210 8.78 -5.76 -1.29
N SER A 211 9.05 -6.00 -2.57
CA SER A 211 8.02 -5.99 -3.62
C SER A 211 7.02 -7.13 -3.46
N LEU A 212 7.50 -8.34 -3.11
CA LEU A 212 6.63 -9.48 -2.85
C LEU A 212 5.73 -9.22 -1.63
N LEU A 213 6.30 -8.70 -0.52
CA LEU A 213 5.52 -8.36 0.66
C LEU A 213 4.53 -7.23 0.39
N ALA A 214 4.92 -6.22 -0.37
CA ALA A 214 4.04 -5.14 -0.76
C ALA A 214 2.88 -5.67 -1.62
N ALA A 215 3.16 -6.42 -2.68
CA ALA A 215 2.15 -7.00 -3.56
C ALA A 215 1.15 -7.89 -2.80
N ALA A 216 1.63 -8.74 -1.89
CA ALA A 216 0.76 -9.62 -1.11
C ALA A 216 -0.10 -8.91 -0.04
N ASN A 217 0.26 -7.67 0.36
CA ASN A 217 -0.41 -6.94 1.43
C ASN A 217 -1.02 -5.60 0.98
N THR A 218 -1.04 -5.35 -0.31
CA THR A 218 -1.78 -4.26 -0.94
C THR A 218 -2.89 -4.85 -1.82
N CYS A 219 -3.78 -4.02 -2.31
CA CYS A 219 -4.84 -4.50 -3.21
C CYS A 219 -4.26 -5.00 -4.53
N GLU A 220 -4.75 -6.13 -4.96
CA GLU A 220 -4.75 -6.60 -6.34
C GLU A 220 -6.01 -6.11 -7.07
#